data_eec02a4cf52d1e3ce9a3dc899817e50e
#
_entry.id   eec02a4cf52d1e3ce9a3dc899817e50e
#
_cell.length_a   1.000
_cell.length_b   1.000
_cell.length_c   1.000
_cell.angle_alpha   90.00
_cell.angle_beta   90.00
_cell.angle_gamma   90.00
#
_symmetry.space_group_name_H-M   'P 1'
#
loop_
_entity.id
_entity.type
_entity.pdbx_description
1 polymer ?
#
loop_
_entity_poly.entity_id
_entity_poly.type
_entity_poly.pdbx_seq_one_letter_code
_entity_poly.pdbx_strand_id
1 'polypeptide(L)'
;MKFILIPDSFKGTLSSSQICAVMDEKIKKHFPDSLTVSIPVADGGEGSVDAFITAVGGVKEYVTVKNPYFEDMESYFGLIDAGQTAVIEMASCAGLPLVEDRKDPRLTTTYGVGQLILAAARKGVKKIIVGLGGSSTNDGGCGAAAAVGIRFYDRDGRQFIP
;
A
#
# COMPACT_ATOMS: atom_id res chain seq x y z
N MET A 1 32.63 14.24 -0.98
CA MET A 1 32.02 13.34 0.05
C MET A 1 30.82 12.68 -0.57
N LYS A 2 30.45 11.43 -0.15
CA LYS A 2 29.25 10.73 -0.62
C LYS A 2 28.30 10.48 0.54
N PHE A 3 27.02 10.84 0.38
CA PHE A 3 25.95 10.56 1.32
C PHE A 3 24.95 9.59 0.69
N ILE A 4 24.49 8.62 1.44
CA ILE A 4 23.39 7.70 1.05
C ILE A 4 22.23 7.98 1.99
N LEU A 5 21.07 8.31 1.41
CA LEU A 5 19.87 8.70 2.14
C LEU A 5 18.84 7.58 2.00
N ILE A 6 18.51 6.92 3.12
CA ILE A 6 17.57 5.78 3.17
C ILE A 6 16.59 6.00 4.34
N PRO A 7 15.83 7.10 4.36
CA PRO A 7 14.84 7.32 5.40
C PRO A 7 13.56 6.54 5.10
N ASP A 8 12.89 6.04 6.13
CA ASP A 8 11.48 5.70 6.03
C ASP A 8 10.61 6.96 6.11
N SER A 9 9.30 6.85 5.84
CA SER A 9 8.35 7.95 5.94
C SER A 9 8.13 8.38 7.40
N PHE A 10 7.82 9.66 7.60
CA PHE A 10 7.21 10.14 8.84
C PHE A 10 5.69 10.06 8.69
N LYS A 11 5.12 8.94 9.12
CA LYS A 11 3.71 8.57 8.90
C LYS A 11 2.75 9.73 9.16
N GLY A 12 1.92 10.05 8.14
CA GLY A 12 0.99 11.18 8.20
C GLY A 12 1.61 12.57 7.99
N THR A 13 2.93 12.69 7.72
CA THR A 13 3.60 14.00 7.58
C THR A 13 4.41 14.10 6.29
N LEU A 14 5.47 13.30 6.15
CA LEU A 14 6.38 13.35 5.01
C LEU A 14 6.65 11.95 4.45
N SER A 15 6.57 11.81 3.14
CA SER A 15 7.00 10.58 2.47
C SER A 15 8.52 10.40 2.52
N SER A 16 8.99 9.17 2.38
CA SER A 16 10.43 8.86 2.26
C SER A 16 11.12 9.71 1.18
N SER A 17 10.48 9.87 0.01
CA SER A 17 11.00 10.69 -1.09
C SER A 17 11.10 12.17 -0.72
N GLN A 18 10.11 12.73 -0.01
CA GLN A 18 10.15 14.11 0.46
C GLN A 18 11.27 14.33 1.48
N ILE A 19 11.46 13.38 2.39
CA ILE A 19 12.55 13.44 3.37
C ILE A 19 13.90 13.40 2.65
N CYS A 20 14.08 12.51 1.67
CA CYS A 20 15.27 12.46 0.83
C CYS A 20 15.56 13.81 0.15
N ALA A 21 14.53 14.44 -0.43
CA ALA A 21 14.69 15.73 -1.11
C ALA A 21 15.13 16.85 -0.15
N VAL A 22 14.51 16.92 1.03
CA VAL A 22 14.90 17.91 2.07
C VAL A 22 16.32 17.66 2.55
N MET A 23 16.69 16.41 2.80
CA MET A 23 18.05 16.06 3.22
C MET A 23 19.08 16.40 2.14
N ASP A 24 18.80 16.08 0.86
CA ASP A 24 19.67 16.41 -0.27
C ASP A 24 19.93 17.92 -0.37
N GLU A 25 18.86 18.72 -0.32
CA GLU A 25 18.96 20.18 -0.34
C GLU A 25 19.87 20.72 0.79
N LYS A 26 19.67 20.22 2.02
CA LYS A 26 20.45 20.68 3.17
C LYS A 26 21.89 20.23 3.13
N ILE A 27 22.16 19.00 2.68
CA ILE A 27 23.50 18.49 2.49
C ILE A 27 24.24 19.33 1.46
N LYS A 28 23.67 19.59 0.29
CA LYS A 28 24.29 20.39 -0.77
C LYS A 28 24.55 21.85 -0.36
N LYS A 29 23.71 22.39 0.52
CA LYS A 29 23.92 23.73 1.08
C LYS A 29 25.22 23.81 1.90
N HIS A 30 25.57 22.76 2.66
CA HIS A 30 26.73 22.72 3.53
C HIS A 30 27.94 22.03 2.88
N PHE A 31 27.71 21.15 1.93
CA PHE A 31 28.70 20.36 1.19
C PHE A 31 28.42 20.41 -0.31
N PRO A 32 28.67 21.56 -1.00
CA PRO A 32 28.26 21.76 -2.40
C PRO A 32 28.78 20.69 -3.37
N ASP A 33 30.02 20.19 -3.13
CA ASP A 33 30.68 19.19 -3.98
C ASP A 33 30.35 17.74 -3.57
N SER A 34 29.34 17.54 -2.73
CA SER A 34 28.95 16.19 -2.31
C SER A 34 28.09 15.49 -3.34
N LEU A 35 28.25 14.16 -3.42
CA LEU A 35 27.34 13.27 -4.12
C LEU A 35 26.30 12.73 -3.13
N THR A 36 25.03 12.93 -3.42
CA THR A 36 23.94 12.31 -2.66
C THR A 36 23.27 11.20 -3.47
N VAL A 37 22.93 10.11 -2.83
CA VAL A 37 22.16 8.99 -3.41
C VAL A 37 20.93 8.77 -2.54
N SER A 38 19.75 9.06 -3.07
CA SER A 38 18.48 8.86 -2.39
C SER A 38 17.88 7.50 -2.74
N ILE A 39 17.54 6.72 -1.72
CA ILE A 39 16.92 5.40 -1.84
C ILE A 39 15.65 5.42 -0.98
N PRO A 40 14.51 5.87 -1.51
CA PRO A 40 13.26 5.80 -0.78
C PRO A 40 12.91 4.36 -0.41
N VAL A 41 12.50 4.15 0.83
CA VAL A 41 12.11 2.85 1.37
C VAL A 41 10.75 2.93 2.05
N ALA A 42 10.14 1.77 2.26
CA ALA A 42 8.90 1.63 3.02
C ALA A 42 8.90 0.27 3.74
N ASP A 43 8.14 0.19 4.83
CA ASP A 43 8.04 -0.97 5.72
C ASP A 43 6.94 -1.98 5.33
N GLY A 44 6.40 -1.86 4.13
CA GLY A 44 5.23 -2.63 3.67
C GLY A 44 3.90 -1.93 3.92
N GLY A 45 3.91 -0.72 4.48
CA GLY A 45 2.76 0.16 4.63
C GLY A 45 2.67 1.19 3.52
N GLU A 46 2.16 2.37 3.88
CA GLU A 46 1.99 3.51 2.97
C GLU A 46 3.31 3.89 2.27
N GLY A 47 3.25 4.04 0.93
CA GLY A 47 4.39 4.39 0.09
C GLY A 47 5.20 3.20 -0.43
N SER A 48 4.84 1.97 -0.09
CA SER A 48 5.54 0.76 -0.58
C SER A 48 5.47 0.64 -2.10
N VAL A 49 4.32 0.91 -2.72
CA VAL A 49 4.16 0.89 -4.18
C VAL A 49 5.08 1.92 -4.83
N ASP A 50 5.15 3.14 -4.29
CA ASP A 50 6.02 4.19 -4.81
C ASP A 50 7.51 3.84 -4.67
N ALA A 51 7.90 3.24 -3.54
CA ALA A 51 9.26 2.78 -3.32
C ALA A 51 9.69 1.72 -4.36
N PHE A 52 8.84 0.72 -4.62
CA PHE A 52 9.09 -0.29 -5.65
C PHE A 52 9.17 0.32 -7.05
N ILE A 53 8.22 1.18 -7.45
CA ILE A 53 8.23 1.82 -8.77
C ILE A 53 9.48 2.69 -8.94
N THR A 54 9.88 3.42 -7.89
CA THR A 54 11.11 4.24 -7.93
C THR A 54 12.36 3.38 -8.08
N ALA A 55 12.40 2.23 -7.43
CA ALA A 55 13.59 1.37 -7.41
C ALA A 55 13.79 0.58 -8.72
N VAL A 56 12.73 0.05 -9.31
CA VAL A 56 12.81 -0.90 -10.43
C VAL A 56 12.04 -0.47 -11.68
N GLY A 57 11.41 0.68 -11.64
CA GLY A 57 10.49 1.14 -12.68
C GLY A 57 9.13 0.48 -12.60
N GLY A 58 8.15 1.04 -13.30
CA GLY A 58 6.79 0.51 -13.29
C GLY A 58 5.75 1.61 -13.42
N VAL A 59 4.49 1.24 -13.25
CA VAL A 59 3.34 2.15 -13.33
C VAL A 59 2.33 1.85 -12.24
N LYS A 60 1.55 2.86 -11.84
CA LYS A 60 0.36 2.65 -10.99
C LYS A 60 -0.85 2.33 -11.86
N GLU A 61 -1.64 1.37 -11.40
CA GLU A 61 -2.96 1.04 -11.94
C GLU A 61 -4.01 1.39 -10.91
N TYR A 62 -5.00 2.20 -11.30
CA TYR A 62 -6.06 2.66 -10.43
C TYR A 62 -7.31 1.81 -10.60
N VAL A 63 -7.99 1.51 -9.50
CA VAL A 63 -9.16 0.62 -9.45
C VAL A 63 -10.13 1.12 -8.39
N THR A 64 -11.43 1.08 -8.70
CA THR A 64 -12.47 1.28 -7.69
C THR A 64 -12.61 0.02 -6.82
N VAL A 65 -12.45 0.19 -5.51
CA VAL A 65 -12.52 -0.87 -4.50
C VAL A 65 -13.32 -0.39 -3.29
N LYS A 66 -13.59 -1.27 -2.34
CA LYS A 66 -14.19 -0.91 -1.06
C LYS A 66 -13.14 -0.36 -0.09
N ASN A 67 -13.51 0.70 0.63
CA ASN A 67 -12.76 1.22 1.77
C ASN A 67 -12.98 0.34 3.03
N PRO A 68 -12.39 0.65 4.19
CA PRO A 68 -12.59 -0.12 5.42
C PRO A 68 -14.06 -0.25 5.86
N TYR A 69 -14.92 0.68 5.49
CA TYR A 69 -16.35 0.68 5.83
C TYR A 69 -17.27 0.20 4.71
N PHE A 70 -16.71 -0.50 3.72
CA PHE A 70 -17.43 -1.06 2.58
C PHE A 70 -18.06 -0.03 1.63
N GLU A 71 -17.55 1.20 1.63
CA GLU A 71 -17.91 2.26 0.70
C GLU A 71 -16.98 2.25 -0.51
N ASP A 72 -17.44 2.70 -1.68
CA ASP A 72 -16.59 2.74 -2.88
C ASP A 72 -15.55 3.86 -2.79
N MET A 73 -14.31 3.53 -3.15
CA MET A 73 -13.20 4.48 -3.26
C MET A 73 -12.27 4.10 -4.42
N GLU A 74 -11.55 5.08 -4.95
CA GLU A 74 -10.44 4.81 -5.84
C GLU A 74 -9.20 4.42 -5.03
N SER A 75 -8.54 3.34 -5.43
CA SER A 75 -7.26 2.88 -4.89
C SER A 75 -6.37 2.41 -6.02
N TYR A 76 -5.18 1.88 -5.72
CA TYR A 76 -4.19 1.53 -6.73
C TYR A 76 -3.32 0.35 -6.31
N PHE A 77 -2.64 -0.22 -7.31
CA PHE A 77 -1.51 -1.13 -7.13
C PHE A 77 -0.41 -0.78 -8.14
N GLY A 78 0.83 -1.19 -7.86
CA GLY A 78 1.96 -1.04 -8.77
C GLY A 78 2.09 -2.24 -9.70
N LEU A 79 2.41 -1.99 -10.97
CA LEU A 79 2.89 -3.01 -11.90
C LEU A 79 4.36 -2.77 -12.18
N ILE A 80 5.20 -3.74 -11.87
CA ILE A 80 6.64 -3.74 -12.08
C ILE A 80 7.04 -4.96 -12.92
N ASP A 81 8.32 -5.09 -13.25
CA ASP A 81 8.83 -6.28 -13.96
C ASP A 81 8.13 -6.48 -15.33
N ALA A 82 8.02 -5.41 -16.11
CA ALA A 82 7.28 -5.39 -17.37
C ALA A 82 5.84 -5.93 -17.23
N GLY A 83 5.18 -5.63 -16.09
CA GLY A 83 3.81 -6.04 -15.81
C GLY A 83 3.64 -7.47 -15.30
N GLN A 84 4.72 -8.17 -14.97
CA GLN A 84 4.64 -9.54 -14.47
C GLN A 84 4.45 -9.63 -12.95
N THR A 85 4.78 -8.57 -12.23
CA THR A 85 4.66 -8.50 -10.77
C THR A 85 3.76 -7.33 -10.38
N ALA A 86 2.75 -7.60 -9.56
CA ALA A 86 1.94 -6.57 -8.90
C ALA A 86 2.44 -6.34 -7.48
N VAL A 87 2.48 -5.07 -7.06
CA VAL A 87 2.76 -4.66 -5.69
C VAL A 87 1.52 -3.97 -5.14
N ILE A 88 0.98 -4.47 -4.07
CA ILE A 88 -0.21 -3.96 -3.38
C ILE A 88 0.20 -3.54 -1.97
N GLU A 89 -0.12 -2.32 -1.58
CA GLU A 89 -0.09 -1.92 -0.17
C GLU A 89 -1.52 -1.91 0.37
N MET A 90 -1.78 -2.71 1.41
CA MET A 90 -3.14 -2.76 1.95
C MET A 90 -3.58 -1.41 2.54
N ALA A 91 -2.63 -0.59 2.98
CA ALA A 91 -2.91 0.75 3.49
C ALA A 91 -3.59 1.66 2.47
N SER A 92 -3.48 1.40 1.16
CA SER A 92 -4.11 2.20 0.11
C SER A 92 -5.64 2.12 0.08
N CYS A 93 -6.23 1.06 0.65
CA CYS A 93 -7.69 0.88 0.74
C CYS A 93 -8.17 0.35 2.10
N ALA A 94 -7.25 -0.03 3.00
CA ALA A 94 -7.57 -0.52 4.35
C ALA A 94 -6.63 0.08 5.41
N GLY A 95 -6.13 1.30 5.17
CA GLY A 95 -5.16 1.98 6.01
C GLY A 95 -5.74 2.82 7.13
N LEU A 96 -4.94 3.06 8.18
CA LEU A 96 -5.30 3.90 9.32
C LEU A 96 -5.79 5.31 8.95
N PRO A 97 -5.21 6.03 7.95
CA PRO A 97 -5.69 7.35 7.57
C PRO A 97 -7.14 7.37 7.07
N LEU A 98 -7.64 6.23 6.56
CA LEU A 98 -9.01 6.12 6.04
C LEU A 98 -10.08 5.99 7.14
N VAL A 99 -9.67 5.85 8.39
CA VAL A 99 -10.57 5.59 9.54
C VAL A 99 -10.40 6.59 10.68
N GLU A 100 -9.64 7.68 10.48
CA GLU A 100 -9.27 8.60 11.57
C GLU A 100 -10.47 9.16 12.33
N ASP A 101 -11.58 9.42 11.64
CA ASP A 101 -12.80 9.98 12.23
C ASP A 101 -13.71 8.91 12.88
N ARG A 102 -13.49 7.62 12.59
CA ARG A 102 -14.38 6.51 12.97
C ARG A 102 -13.62 5.26 13.41
N LYS A 103 -12.62 5.37 14.27
CA LYS A 103 -11.74 4.26 14.69
C LYS A 103 -12.49 3.18 15.45
N ASP A 104 -13.08 2.23 14.72
CA ASP A 104 -13.69 1.03 15.28
C ASP A 104 -13.28 -0.21 14.47
N PRO A 105 -12.28 -1.00 14.93
CA PRO A 105 -11.77 -2.15 14.20
C PRO A 105 -12.77 -3.30 14.07
N ARG A 106 -13.90 -3.25 14.78
CA ARG A 106 -14.99 -4.24 14.65
C ARG A 106 -15.82 -4.03 13.38
N LEU A 107 -15.73 -2.83 12.79
CA LEU A 107 -16.53 -2.43 11.64
C LEU A 107 -15.71 -2.31 10.36
N THR A 108 -14.40 -2.59 10.42
CA THR A 108 -13.50 -2.41 9.28
C THR A 108 -13.16 -3.73 8.62
N THR A 109 -13.03 -3.71 7.29
CA THR A 109 -12.79 -4.89 6.49
C THR A 109 -11.61 -4.74 5.54
N THR A 110 -10.92 -5.85 5.24
CA THR A 110 -9.91 -5.95 4.18
C THR A 110 -10.50 -6.25 2.79
N TYR A 111 -11.80 -6.14 2.59
CA TYR A 111 -12.46 -6.53 1.33
C TYR A 111 -11.84 -5.83 0.11
N GLY A 112 -11.54 -4.53 0.20
CA GLY A 112 -10.87 -3.77 -0.86
C GLY A 112 -9.49 -4.31 -1.23
N VAL A 113 -8.73 -4.83 -0.27
CA VAL A 113 -7.43 -5.47 -0.53
C VAL A 113 -7.61 -6.70 -1.43
N GLY A 114 -8.61 -7.52 -1.16
CA GLY A 114 -8.95 -8.67 -2.01
C GLY A 114 -9.39 -8.25 -3.42
N GLN A 115 -10.10 -7.11 -3.55
CA GLN A 115 -10.44 -6.56 -4.86
C GLN A 115 -9.19 -6.09 -5.64
N LEU A 116 -8.19 -5.48 -4.97
CA LEU A 116 -6.90 -5.15 -5.61
C LEU A 116 -6.17 -6.40 -6.06
N ILE A 117 -6.12 -7.46 -5.24
CA ILE A 117 -5.54 -8.76 -5.60
C ILE A 117 -6.22 -9.32 -6.84
N LEU A 118 -7.55 -9.30 -6.88
CA LEU A 118 -8.32 -9.80 -8.01
C LEU A 118 -8.09 -8.97 -9.28
N ALA A 119 -8.02 -7.64 -9.15
CA ALA A 119 -7.73 -6.74 -10.26
C ALA A 119 -6.34 -7.00 -10.84
N ALA A 120 -5.33 -7.16 -9.98
CA ALA A 120 -3.97 -7.52 -10.38
C ALA A 120 -3.94 -8.89 -11.08
N ALA A 121 -4.61 -9.90 -10.54
CA ALA A 121 -4.69 -11.22 -11.14
C ALA A 121 -5.33 -11.19 -12.55
N ARG A 122 -6.36 -10.35 -12.76
CA ARG A 122 -7.01 -10.15 -14.07
C ARG A 122 -6.09 -9.49 -15.10
N LYS A 123 -5.04 -8.77 -14.70
CA LYS A 123 -4.00 -8.26 -15.59
C LYS A 123 -3.03 -9.37 -16.06
N GLY A 124 -3.14 -10.58 -15.54
CA GLY A 124 -2.30 -11.72 -15.90
C GLY A 124 -0.93 -11.71 -15.24
N VAL A 125 -0.75 -11.00 -14.13
CA VAL A 125 0.52 -11.01 -13.39
C VAL A 125 0.85 -12.40 -12.89
N LYS A 126 2.15 -12.71 -12.81
CA LYS A 126 2.64 -14.01 -12.32
C LYS A 126 2.96 -13.99 -10.82
N LYS A 127 3.13 -12.79 -10.25
CA LYS A 127 3.48 -12.60 -8.86
C LYS A 127 2.72 -11.43 -8.27
N ILE A 128 2.26 -11.58 -7.05
CA ILE A 128 1.64 -10.51 -6.26
C ILE A 128 2.41 -10.39 -4.95
N ILE A 129 2.86 -9.19 -4.65
CA ILE A 129 3.48 -8.81 -3.38
C ILE A 129 2.46 -7.96 -2.64
N VAL A 130 2.11 -8.34 -1.42
CA VAL A 130 1.18 -7.57 -0.58
C VAL A 130 1.90 -7.07 0.65
N GLY A 131 2.00 -5.76 0.79
CA GLY A 131 2.48 -5.10 1.98
C GLY A 131 1.35 -4.97 3.01
N LEU A 132 1.58 -5.43 4.25
CA LEU A 132 0.58 -5.53 5.31
C LEU A 132 0.67 -4.39 6.35
N GLY A 133 1.62 -3.47 6.18
CA GLY A 133 1.81 -2.35 7.11
C GLY A 133 0.68 -1.33 7.05
N GLY A 134 0.48 -0.58 8.13
CA GLY A 134 -0.48 0.53 8.20
C GLY A 134 -1.96 0.15 8.24
N SER A 135 -2.29 -1.13 8.46
CA SER A 135 -3.68 -1.62 8.49
C SER A 135 -4.54 -0.97 9.57
N SER A 136 -5.80 -0.69 9.23
CA SER A 136 -6.86 -0.27 10.15
C SER A 136 -7.86 -1.39 10.48
N THR A 137 -7.59 -2.63 10.05
CA THR A 137 -8.55 -3.73 10.10
C THR A 137 -8.16 -4.81 11.11
N ASN A 138 -9.13 -5.59 11.56
CA ASN A 138 -8.94 -6.71 12.48
C ASN A 138 -9.79 -7.94 12.09
N ASP A 139 -10.09 -8.08 10.81
CA ASP A 139 -10.92 -9.16 10.26
C ASP A 139 -10.13 -10.45 9.94
N GLY A 140 -8.83 -10.49 10.31
CA GLY A 140 -7.95 -11.63 10.00
C GLY A 140 -7.75 -11.91 8.51
N GLY A 141 -8.03 -10.91 7.65
CA GLY A 141 -7.97 -11.07 6.19
C GLY A 141 -9.21 -11.71 5.59
N CYS A 142 -10.25 -11.96 6.38
CA CYS A 142 -11.48 -12.62 5.91
C CYS A 142 -12.21 -11.79 4.84
N GLY A 143 -12.21 -10.46 4.94
CA GLY A 143 -12.75 -9.58 3.90
C GLY A 143 -12.04 -9.75 2.57
N ALA A 144 -10.70 -9.77 2.57
CA ALA A 144 -9.91 -10.01 1.36
C ALA A 144 -10.20 -11.40 0.77
N ALA A 145 -10.29 -12.41 1.61
CA ALA A 145 -10.64 -13.76 1.20
C ALA A 145 -12.05 -13.83 0.59
N ALA A 146 -13.02 -13.12 1.17
CA ALA A 146 -14.38 -13.02 0.61
C ALA A 146 -14.38 -12.37 -0.79
N ALA A 147 -13.60 -11.29 -0.96
CA ALA A 147 -13.51 -10.59 -2.25
C ALA A 147 -12.94 -11.47 -3.37
N VAL A 148 -12.02 -12.39 -3.06
CA VAL A 148 -11.47 -13.35 -4.04
C VAL A 148 -12.31 -14.63 -4.18
N GLY A 149 -13.49 -14.71 -3.53
CA GLY A 149 -14.48 -15.75 -3.75
C GLY A 149 -14.63 -16.79 -2.65
N ILE A 150 -13.91 -16.69 -1.55
CA ILE A 150 -14.12 -17.55 -0.38
C ILE A 150 -15.47 -17.17 0.28
N ARG A 151 -16.27 -18.18 0.58
CA ARG A 151 -17.56 -17.97 1.21
C ARG A 151 -17.51 -18.28 2.69
N PHE A 152 -18.02 -17.36 3.50
CA PHE A 152 -18.15 -17.49 4.94
C PHE A 152 -19.59 -17.74 5.33
N TYR A 153 -19.81 -18.64 6.28
CA TYR A 153 -21.14 -19.00 6.77
C TYR A 153 -21.14 -18.94 8.29
N ASP A 154 -22.23 -18.45 8.85
CA ASP A 154 -22.48 -18.53 10.29
C ASP A 154 -22.85 -19.96 10.71
N ARG A 155 -23.04 -20.14 12.03
CA ARG A 155 -23.43 -21.44 12.60
C ARG A 155 -24.78 -21.95 12.09
N ASP A 156 -25.65 -21.06 11.56
CA ASP A 156 -26.96 -21.39 11.04
C ASP A 156 -26.91 -21.64 9.51
N GLY A 157 -25.73 -21.62 8.90
CA GLY A 157 -25.50 -21.83 7.48
C GLY A 157 -25.83 -20.63 6.60
N ARG A 158 -26.00 -19.43 7.18
CA ARG A 158 -26.25 -18.21 6.41
C ARG A 158 -24.93 -17.59 5.98
N GLN A 159 -24.84 -17.29 4.68
CA GLN A 159 -23.64 -16.60 4.15
C GLN A 159 -23.58 -15.17 4.66
N PHE A 160 -22.36 -14.72 5.00
CA PHE A 160 -22.08 -13.33 5.34
C PHE A 160 -20.72 -12.89 4.76
N ILE A 161 -20.49 -11.58 4.73
CA ILE A 161 -19.17 -10.99 4.43
C ILE A 161 -18.59 -10.53 5.78
N PRO A 162 -17.44 -11.05 6.17
CA PRO A 162 -16.78 -10.69 7.43
C PRO A 162 -16.31 -9.24 7.45
#